data_bcf23883d1380c73fbebbca926c2126d
#
_entry.id   bcf23883d1380c73fbebbca926c2126d
#
_cell.length_a   1.000
_cell.length_b   1.000
_cell.length_c   1.000
_cell.angle_alpha   90.00
_cell.angle_beta   90.00
_cell.angle_gamma   90.00
#
_symmetry.space_group_name_H-M   'P 1'
#
loop_
_entity.id
_entity.type
_entity.pdbx_description
1 polymer ?
#
loop_
_entity_poly.entity_id
_entity_poly.type
_entity_poly.pdbx_seq_one_letter_code
_entity_poly.pdbx_strand_id
1 'polypeptide(L)'
;MVTATLPPFARPGEAIDVTVSSLGNAKSLRGGTLLLTPLKGADGQVYALAQGNMAVGGAGASANGSRVQVNQLAAGRIAGGAIVERSVPNAVAQMNGVLQLQLNDMDYGTAQRIVSAVNSSFGAGTATALDGRTIQLTAPADSAQQVAFMARLQNLEVSPERAAAKVILNARTGSIVMNQMVTLQNCAVAHGNLSVVVNTQPVVSQPGPFSNGQTVVAQQSQIQLKQDNGSLRMVTAGANLADVVKALNSLGATPADLMSILQAMKAAGALRADLEII
;
A
#
# COMPACT_ATOMS: atom_id res chain seq x y z
N MET A 1 -8.73 31.85 0.36
CA MET A 1 -9.20 30.54 0.86
C MET A 1 -8.41 30.21 2.11
N VAL A 2 -9.10 29.73 3.15
CA VAL A 2 -8.46 29.37 4.43
C VAL A 2 -8.83 27.92 4.72
N THR A 3 -7.84 27.10 5.01
CA THR A 3 -8.01 25.68 5.29
C THR A 3 -7.19 25.26 6.51
N ALA A 4 -7.70 24.33 7.27
CA ALA A 4 -6.98 23.67 8.36
C ALA A 4 -7.37 22.20 8.41
N THR A 5 -6.48 21.38 8.95
CA THR A 5 -6.80 19.98 9.27
C THR A 5 -7.09 19.90 10.75
N LEU A 6 -8.29 19.47 11.10
CA LEU A 6 -8.66 19.23 12.49
C LEU A 6 -8.12 17.84 12.90
N PRO A 7 -7.19 17.77 13.87
CA PRO A 7 -6.65 16.47 14.33
C PRO A 7 -7.74 15.62 15.00
N PRO A 8 -7.61 14.30 14.95
CA PRO A 8 -8.44 13.43 15.78
C PRO A 8 -8.30 13.79 17.27
N PHE A 9 -9.39 13.76 18.01
CA PHE A 9 -9.46 14.08 19.44
C PHE A 9 -9.15 15.54 19.83
N ALA A 10 -9.08 16.45 18.85
CA ALA A 10 -8.89 17.86 19.15
C ALA A 10 -9.99 18.38 20.08
N ARG A 11 -9.58 19.18 21.08
CA ARG A 11 -10.46 19.74 22.09
C ARG A 11 -10.64 21.24 21.92
N PRO A 12 -11.78 21.81 22.34
CA PRO A 12 -11.95 23.25 22.38
C PRO A 12 -10.80 23.93 23.13
N GLY A 13 -10.27 25.00 22.55
CA GLY A 13 -9.12 25.74 23.05
C GLY A 13 -7.77 25.29 22.50
N GLU A 14 -7.68 24.16 21.79
CA GLU A 14 -6.45 23.73 21.12
C GLU A 14 -6.13 24.61 19.91
N ALA A 15 -4.84 24.91 19.73
CA ALA A 15 -4.35 25.63 18.57
C ALA A 15 -3.96 24.69 17.44
N ILE A 16 -4.43 24.97 16.22
CA ILE A 16 -4.13 24.22 15.01
C ILE A 16 -3.54 25.11 13.93
N ASP A 17 -2.76 24.54 13.04
CA ASP A 17 -2.13 25.24 11.94
C ASP A 17 -3.13 25.55 10.81
N VAL A 18 -2.95 26.69 10.19
CA VAL A 18 -3.82 27.18 9.12
C VAL A 18 -3.01 27.42 7.86
N THR A 19 -3.55 26.99 6.74
CA THR A 19 -3.05 27.34 5.41
C THR A 19 -3.97 28.37 4.76
N VAL A 20 -3.39 29.43 4.27
CA VAL A 20 -4.10 30.52 3.60
C VAL A 20 -3.62 30.63 2.16
N SER A 21 -4.52 30.69 1.21
CA SER A 21 -4.21 30.85 -0.20
C SER A 21 -5.06 31.98 -0.80
N SER A 22 -4.48 32.77 -1.69
CA SER A 22 -5.23 33.75 -2.46
C SER A 22 -6.19 33.08 -3.44
N LEU A 23 -7.42 33.57 -3.52
CA LEU A 23 -8.38 33.21 -4.56
C LEU A 23 -8.45 34.24 -5.69
N GLY A 24 -7.82 35.39 -5.48
CA GLY A 24 -7.79 36.47 -6.44
C GLY A 24 -6.40 36.64 -7.08
N ASN A 25 -6.16 37.82 -7.58
CA ASN A 25 -4.94 38.21 -8.27
C ASN A 25 -3.84 38.78 -7.34
N ALA A 26 -3.88 38.47 -6.05
CA ALA A 26 -2.84 38.91 -5.12
C ALA A 26 -1.48 38.36 -5.52
N LYS A 27 -0.51 39.25 -5.74
CA LYS A 27 0.85 38.88 -6.15
C LYS A 27 1.66 38.28 -5.01
N SER A 28 1.33 38.61 -3.77
CA SER A 28 1.99 38.07 -2.57
C SER A 28 1.08 38.26 -1.36
N LEU A 29 1.11 37.26 -0.45
CA LEU A 29 0.48 37.35 0.86
C LEU A 29 1.50 37.69 1.97
N ARG A 30 2.74 38.05 1.61
CA ARG A 30 3.80 38.38 2.56
C ARG A 30 3.44 39.62 3.36
N GLY A 31 3.57 39.52 4.70
CA GLY A 31 3.19 40.61 5.60
C GLY A 31 1.69 40.80 5.77
N GLY A 32 0.90 39.89 5.20
CA GLY A 32 -0.56 39.87 5.38
C GLY A 32 -0.96 39.33 6.75
N THR A 33 -2.12 39.76 7.22
CA THR A 33 -2.76 39.28 8.43
C THR A 33 -4.11 38.69 8.06
N LEU A 34 -4.37 37.47 8.54
CA LEU A 34 -5.68 36.84 8.43
C LEU A 34 -6.60 37.44 9.49
N LEU A 35 -7.69 38.04 9.07
CA LEU A 35 -8.75 38.46 9.96
C LEU A 35 -9.54 37.23 10.48
N LEU A 36 -10.22 37.43 11.59
CA LEU A 36 -11.00 36.36 12.21
C LEU A 36 -11.93 35.68 11.18
N THR A 37 -11.65 34.43 10.89
CA THR A 37 -12.32 33.65 9.85
C THR A 37 -12.83 32.35 10.46
N PRO A 38 -14.14 32.06 10.40
CA PRO A 38 -14.67 30.79 10.86
C PRO A 38 -14.34 29.67 9.88
N LEU A 39 -13.78 28.59 10.39
CA LEU A 39 -13.51 27.35 9.65
C LEU A 39 -14.67 26.39 9.84
N LYS A 40 -15.32 26.03 8.73
CA LYS A 40 -16.52 25.20 8.72
C LYS A 40 -16.23 23.80 8.24
N GLY A 41 -16.89 22.81 8.84
CA GLY A 41 -16.94 21.45 8.32
C GLY A 41 -17.93 21.31 7.15
N ALA A 42 -18.01 20.11 6.60
CA ALA A 42 -18.94 19.77 5.52
C ALA A 42 -20.43 19.90 5.94
N ASP A 43 -20.71 19.81 7.23
CA ASP A 43 -22.02 20.01 7.85
C ASP A 43 -22.41 21.49 8.00
N GLY A 44 -21.54 22.43 7.58
CA GLY A 44 -21.71 23.87 7.70
C GLY A 44 -21.47 24.44 9.11
N GLN A 45 -21.17 23.60 10.11
CA GLN A 45 -20.88 24.02 11.47
C GLN A 45 -19.46 24.61 11.58
N VAL A 46 -19.28 25.56 12.49
CA VAL A 46 -17.97 26.14 12.81
C VAL A 46 -17.23 25.25 13.80
N TYR A 47 -16.05 24.79 13.44
CA TYR A 47 -15.19 23.94 14.26
C TYR A 47 -13.96 24.66 14.79
N ALA A 48 -13.50 25.70 14.13
CA ALA A 48 -12.38 26.50 14.61
C ALA A 48 -12.50 27.95 14.13
N LEU A 49 -11.83 28.85 14.81
CA LEU A 49 -11.70 30.26 14.45
C LEU A 49 -10.24 30.56 14.12
N ALA A 50 -9.98 31.02 12.90
CA ALA A 50 -8.65 31.30 12.39
C ALA A 50 -8.34 32.79 12.36
N GLN A 51 -7.16 33.19 12.87
CA GLN A 51 -6.63 34.55 12.75
C GLN A 51 -5.12 34.56 12.94
N GLY A 52 -4.45 35.60 12.46
CA GLY A 52 -3.03 35.79 12.75
C GLY A 52 -2.20 36.24 11.56
N ASN A 53 -0.92 36.47 11.82
CA ASN A 53 0.02 36.94 10.83
C ASN A 53 0.55 35.78 9.99
N MET A 54 0.56 35.96 8.67
CA MET A 54 0.96 34.92 7.73
C MET A 54 2.48 34.80 7.59
N ALA A 55 2.98 33.58 7.75
CA ALA A 55 4.33 33.24 7.32
C ALA A 55 4.27 32.73 5.87
N VAL A 56 4.88 33.47 4.96
CA VAL A 56 4.98 33.12 3.53
C VAL A 56 6.41 32.70 3.24
N GLY A 57 6.59 31.43 2.85
CA GLY A 57 7.88 30.90 2.40
C GLY A 57 8.17 31.35 0.96
N GLY A 58 9.38 31.86 0.71
CA GLY A 58 9.84 32.23 -0.62
C GLY A 58 10.30 33.70 -0.73
N ALA A 59 11.02 34.00 -1.80
CA ALA A 59 11.48 35.33 -2.15
C ALA A 59 11.08 35.63 -3.58
N GLY A 60 10.67 36.89 -3.81
CA GLY A 60 10.42 37.40 -5.14
C GLY A 60 11.04 38.81 -5.24
N ALA A 61 11.76 39.04 -6.31
CA ALA A 61 12.27 40.36 -6.66
C ALA A 61 11.89 40.69 -8.10
N SER A 62 11.52 41.93 -8.33
CA SER A 62 11.27 42.45 -9.68
C SER A 62 12.00 43.79 -9.85
N ALA A 63 12.79 43.90 -10.90
CA ALA A 63 13.45 45.12 -11.30
C ALA A 63 13.49 45.22 -12.84
N ASN A 64 13.22 46.41 -13.37
CA ASN A 64 13.34 46.74 -14.80
C ASN A 64 12.72 45.71 -15.77
N GLY A 65 11.51 45.21 -15.46
CA GLY A 65 10.81 44.25 -16.33
C GLY A 65 11.20 42.78 -16.15
N SER A 66 12.25 42.50 -15.38
CA SER A 66 12.65 41.13 -15.02
C SER A 66 12.09 40.72 -13.66
N ARG A 67 11.50 39.52 -13.57
CA ARG A 67 10.93 38.97 -12.35
C ARG A 67 11.60 37.65 -12.02
N VAL A 68 12.18 37.56 -10.84
CA VAL A 68 12.65 36.30 -10.26
C VAL A 68 11.75 35.96 -9.08
N GLN A 69 11.14 34.82 -9.13
CA GLN A 69 10.26 34.29 -8.05
C GLN A 69 10.72 32.90 -7.67
N VAL A 70 11.07 32.74 -6.40
CA VAL A 70 11.40 31.46 -5.78
C VAL A 70 10.25 31.10 -4.82
N ASN A 71 9.57 30.02 -5.08
CA ASN A 71 8.38 29.53 -4.39
C ASN A 71 7.10 30.38 -4.58
N GLN A 72 5.98 29.82 -4.15
CA GLN A 72 4.67 30.44 -4.25
C GLN A 72 4.47 31.49 -3.17
N LEU A 73 4.33 32.78 -3.60
CA LEU A 73 4.05 33.88 -2.68
C LEU A 73 2.54 34.06 -2.41
N ALA A 74 1.69 33.38 -3.15
CA ALA A 74 0.23 33.45 -3.05
C ALA A 74 -0.37 32.49 -2.03
N ALA A 75 0.47 31.76 -1.29
CA ALA A 75 0.08 30.89 -0.19
C ALA A 75 0.98 31.12 1.02
N GLY A 76 0.40 30.99 2.20
CA GLY A 76 1.11 31.12 3.47
C GLY A 76 0.53 30.21 4.53
N ARG A 77 1.27 30.06 5.64
CA ARG A 77 0.86 29.28 6.80
C ARG A 77 0.87 30.16 8.04
N ILE A 78 -0.05 29.89 8.95
CA ILE A 78 -0.09 30.48 10.27
C ILE A 78 0.03 29.34 11.26
N ALA A 79 1.18 29.22 11.93
CA ALA A 79 1.37 28.18 12.95
C ALA A 79 0.50 28.51 14.17
N GLY A 80 -0.29 27.50 14.61
CA GLY A 80 -1.26 27.70 15.69
C GLY A 80 -2.29 28.81 15.37
N GLY A 81 -2.54 29.09 14.11
CA GLY A 81 -3.37 30.22 13.65
C GLY A 81 -4.87 30.02 13.78
N ALA A 82 -5.35 28.87 14.21
CA ALA A 82 -6.75 28.71 14.56
C ALA A 82 -6.91 28.04 15.92
N ILE A 83 -7.97 28.44 16.62
CA ILE A 83 -8.38 27.86 17.89
C ILE A 83 -9.61 26.98 17.63
N VAL A 84 -9.54 25.74 18.10
CA VAL A 84 -10.66 24.81 18.01
C VAL A 84 -11.79 25.26 18.95
N GLU A 85 -12.98 25.41 18.41
CA GLU A 85 -14.19 25.81 19.16
C GLU A 85 -15.09 24.62 19.49
N ARG A 86 -15.03 23.58 18.64
CA ARG A 86 -15.86 22.38 18.78
C ARG A 86 -15.08 21.14 18.43
N SER A 87 -15.14 20.14 19.31
CA SER A 87 -14.62 18.82 19.02
C SER A 87 -15.53 18.07 18.03
N VAL A 88 -14.92 17.24 17.18
CA VAL A 88 -15.69 16.27 16.39
C VAL A 88 -16.11 15.13 17.31
N PRO A 89 -17.40 14.75 17.33
CA PRO A 89 -17.85 13.59 18.08
C PRO A 89 -17.09 12.35 17.65
N ASN A 90 -16.42 11.70 18.60
CA ASN A 90 -15.61 10.53 18.31
C ASN A 90 -16.49 9.28 18.31
N ALA A 91 -16.52 8.54 17.20
CA ALA A 91 -17.31 7.32 17.09
C ALA A 91 -16.95 6.28 18.17
N VAL A 92 -15.70 6.28 18.64
CA VAL A 92 -15.22 5.39 19.69
C VAL A 92 -15.99 5.61 21.02
N ALA A 93 -16.30 6.86 21.37
CA ALA A 93 -17.06 7.20 22.59
C ALA A 93 -18.57 6.92 22.48
N GLN A 94 -19.10 6.81 21.24
CA GLN A 94 -20.52 6.62 20.99
C GLN A 94 -20.95 5.15 20.83
N MET A 95 -20.01 4.21 20.69
CA MET A 95 -20.28 2.81 20.36
C MET A 95 -20.49 1.88 21.56
N ASN A 96 -20.84 2.37 22.76
CA ASN A 96 -21.16 1.52 23.92
C ASN A 96 -20.16 0.37 24.14
N GLY A 97 -18.85 0.63 23.97
CA GLY A 97 -17.82 -0.38 24.13
C GLY A 97 -17.61 -1.30 22.91
N VAL A 98 -18.26 -1.05 21.79
CA VAL A 98 -18.02 -1.79 20.55
C VAL A 98 -17.09 -0.98 19.65
N LEU A 99 -15.96 -1.56 19.26
CA LEU A 99 -15.00 -0.98 18.31
C LEU A 99 -15.01 -1.81 17.04
N GLN A 100 -14.74 -1.17 15.91
CA GLN A 100 -14.52 -1.86 14.63
C GLN A 100 -13.08 -1.62 14.16
N LEU A 101 -12.37 -2.70 13.94
CA LEU A 101 -11.07 -2.72 13.32
C LEU A 101 -11.25 -3.11 11.86
N GLN A 102 -10.73 -2.29 10.95
CA GLN A 102 -10.79 -2.55 9.52
C GLN A 102 -9.40 -2.89 8.97
N LEU A 103 -9.30 -3.97 8.22
CA LEU A 103 -8.12 -4.30 7.46
C LEU A 103 -8.06 -3.44 6.18
N ASN A 104 -6.85 -3.05 5.78
CA ASN A 104 -6.65 -2.35 4.52
C ASN A 104 -7.04 -3.22 3.32
N ASP A 105 -6.63 -4.49 3.35
CA ASP A 105 -6.95 -5.49 2.33
C ASP A 105 -7.89 -6.54 2.91
N MET A 106 -8.79 -7.06 2.06
CA MET A 106 -9.70 -8.12 2.44
C MET A 106 -8.94 -9.45 2.49
N ASP A 107 -8.83 -10.03 3.68
CA ASP A 107 -8.18 -11.34 3.88
C ASP A 107 -8.79 -12.07 5.08
N TYR A 108 -9.49 -13.14 4.81
CA TYR A 108 -10.12 -13.97 5.84
C TYR A 108 -9.12 -14.66 6.76
N GLY A 109 -7.95 -15.07 6.23
CA GLY A 109 -6.88 -15.70 7.00
C GLY A 109 -6.28 -14.75 8.02
N THR A 110 -5.92 -13.54 7.59
CA THR A 110 -5.41 -12.48 8.48
C THR A 110 -6.46 -12.04 9.49
N ALA A 111 -7.73 -11.85 9.07
CA ALA A 111 -8.80 -11.51 9.99
C ALA A 111 -8.95 -12.55 11.11
N GLN A 112 -8.93 -13.84 10.79
CA GLN A 112 -9.01 -14.91 11.78
C GLN A 112 -7.79 -14.97 12.71
N ARG A 113 -6.60 -14.70 12.21
CA ARG A 113 -5.38 -14.62 13.03
C ARG A 113 -5.43 -13.47 14.02
N ILE A 114 -5.94 -12.29 13.59
CA ILE A 114 -6.15 -11.14 14.48
C ILE A 114 -7.16 -11.50 15.56
N VAL A 115 -8.31 -12.09 15.21
CA VAL A 115 -9.31 -12.53 16.18
C VAL A 115 -8.70 -13.50 17.20
N SER A 116 -7.92 -14.45 16.76
CA SER A 116 -7.26 -15.43 17.63
C SER A 116 -6.24 -14.75 18.56
N ALA A 117 -5.42 -13.84 18.04
CA ALA A 117 -4.43 -13.12 18.83
C ALA A 117 -5.07 -12.21 19.88
N VAL A 118 -6.13 -11.47 19.49
CA VAL A 118 -6.87 -10.61 20.43
C VAL A 118 -7.54 -11.45 21.51
N ASN A 119 -8.24 -12.52 21.14
CA ASN A 119 -8.93 -13.38 22.11
C ASN A 119 -7.96 -14.09 23.06
N SER A 120 -6.76 -14.43 22.61
CA SER A 120 -5.71 -14.97 23.47
C SER A 120 -5.17 -13.96 24.48
N SER A 121 -5.07 -12.67 24.09
CA SER A 121 -4.46 -11.63 24.92
C SER A 121 -5.44 -10.92 25.85
N PHE A 122 -6.71 -10.82 25.45
CA PHE A 122 -7.74 -10.05 26.15
C PHE A 122 -8.88 -10.90 26.72
N GLY A 123 -8.96 -12.17 26.34
CA GLY A 123 -10.00 -13.09 26.74
C GLY A 123 -10.93 -13.49 25.58
N ALA A 124 -11.48 -14.69 25.67
CA ALA A 124 -12.37 -15.23 24.64
C ALA A 124 -13.61 -14.34 24.43
N GLY A 125 -14.00 -14.13 23.18
CA GLY A 125 -15.16 -13.32 22.82
C GLY A 125 -14.91 -11.81 22.77
N THR A 126 -13.66 -11.34 23.03
CA THR A 126 -13.31 -9.93 22.89
C THR A 126 -13.30 -9.48 21.42
N ALA A 127 -12.91 -10.37 20.51
CA ALA A 127 -12.88 -10.11 19.06
C ALA A 127 -13.73 -11.11 18.30
N THR A 128 -14.46 -10.62 17.28
CA THR A 128 -15.24 -11.42 16.34
C THR A 128 -15.08 -10.86 14.94
N ALA A 129 -14.72 -11.68 13.95
CA ALA A 129 -14.72 -11.24 12.56
C ALA A 129 -16.16 -11.19 12.03
N LEU A 130 -16.56 -10.05 11.48
CA LEU A 130 -17.84 -9.90 10.80
C LEU A 130 -17.71 -10.32 9.32
N ASP A 131 -16.57 -10.01 8.73
CA ASP A 131 -16.20 -10.37 7.36
C ASP A 131 -14.67 -10.42 7.22
N GLY A 132 -14.16 -10.61 6.01
CA GLY A 132 -12.71 -10.66 5.73
C GLY A 132 -11.98 -9.32 5.88
N ARG A 133 -12.68 -8.25 6.22
CA ARG A 133 -12.12 -6.91 6.38
C ARG A 133 -12.45 -6.27 7.73
N THR A 134 -13.58 -6.62 8.31
CA THR A 134 -14.12 -5.96 9.51
C THR A 134 -14.10 -6.92 10.70
N ILE A 135 -13.44 -6.50 11.76
CA ILE A 135 -13.37 -7.22 13.03
C ILE A 135 -14.02 -6.34 14.09
N GLN A 136 -15.02 -6.87 14.75
CA GLN A 136 -15.67 -6.25 15.88
C GLN A 136 -14.92 -6.60 17.17
N LEU A 137 -14.67 -5.59 17.98
CA LEU A 137 -14.01 -5.72 19.28
C LEU A 137 -14.92 -5.22 20.38
N THR A 138 -14.97 -5.94 21.49
CA THR A 138 -15.64 -5.49 22.71
C THR A 138 -14.61 -4.84 23.62
N ALA A 139 -14.69 -3.52 23.76
CA ALA A 139 -13.79 -2.72 24.60
C ALA A 139 -14.47 -2.38 25.93
N PRO A 140 -13.69 -2.06 26.98
CA PRO A 140 -14.24 -1.55 28.24
C PRO A 140 -15.06 -0.26 28.02
N ALA A 141 -16.12 -0.08 28.78
CA ALA A 141 -16.95 1.12 28.72
C ALA A 141 -16.26 2.34 29.36
N ASP A 142 -15.38 2.12 30.33
CA ASP A 142 -14.63 3.18 31.00
C ASP A 142 -13.52 3.74 30.10
N SER A 143 -13.46 5.08 29.98
CA SER A 143 -12.53 5.76 29.06
C SER A 143 -11.06 5.53 29.38
N ALA A 144 -10.69 5.43 30.68
CA ALA A 144 -9.31 5.17 31.08
C ALA A 144 -8.89 3.74 30.71
N GLN A 145 -9.80 2.78 30.92
CA GLN A 145 -9.58 1.38 30.52
C GLN A 145 -9.57 1.22 29.01
N GLN A 146 -10.35 2.02 28.25
CA GLN A 146 -10.30 2.05 26.80
C GLN A 146 -8.93 2.46 26.29
N VAL A 147 -8.32 3.51 26.85
CA VAL A 147 -6.97 3.94 26.45
C VAL A 147 -5.94 2.83 26.70
N ALA A 148 -6.00 2.18 27.86
CA ALA A 148 -5.12 1.05 28.17
C ALA A 148 -5.37 -0.16 27.23
N PHE A 149 -6.64 -0.44 26.93
CA PHE A 149 -7.02 -1.48 25.98
C PHE A 149 -6.46 -1.20 24.58
N MET A 150 -6.64 0.02 24.06
CA MET A 150 -6.14 0.43 22.75
C MET A 150 -4.61 0.39 22.68
N ALA A 151 -3.93 0.84 23.73
CA ALA A 151 -2.46 0.78 23.80
C ALA A 151 -1.94 -0.66 23.73
N ARG A 152 -2.58 -1.59 24.43
CA ARG A 152 -2.25 -3.03 24.34
C ARG A 152 -2.59 -3.62 22.99
N LEU A 153 -3.73 -3.25 22.41
CA LEU A 153 -4.17 -3.71 21.08
C LEU A 153 -3.18 -3.28 19.99
N GLN A 154 -2.71 -2.03 20.02
CA GLN A 154 -1.75 -1.51 19.05
C GLN A 154 -0.38 -2.19 19.12
N ASN A 155 -0.01 -2.72 20.28
CA ASN A 155 1.26 -3.45 20.49
C ASN A 155 1.12 -4.97 20.27
N LEU A 156 -0.05 -5.45 19.83
CA LEU A 156 -0.26 -6.86 19.58
C LEU A 156 0.38 -7.27 18.25
N GLU A 157 1.33 -8.17 18.31
CA GLU A 157 1.97 -8.72 17.12
C GLU A 157 1.11 -9.79 16.47
N VAL A 158 0.78 -9.60 15.21
CA VAL A 158 0.04 -10.56 14.40
C VAL A 158 0.79 -10.82 13.10
N SER A 159 1.10 -12.08 12.84
CA SER A 159 1.65 -12.49 11.54
C SER A 159 0.52 -12.61 10.53
N PRO A 160 0.45 -11.76 9.51
CA PRO A 160 -0.60 -11.85 8.50
C PRO A 160 -0.51 -13.17 7.72
N GLU A 161 -1.58 -13.56 7.04
CA GLU A 161 -1.54 -14.63 6.06
C GLU A 161 -0.60 -14.22 4.91
N ARG A 162 0.01 -15.21 4.24
CA ARG A 162 0.83 -14.89 3.08
C ARG A 162 -0.03 -14.21 2.03
N ALA A 163 0.34 -12.99 1.68
CA ALA A 163 -0.31 -12.29 0.59
C ALA A 163 -0.26 -13.14 -0.69
N ALA A 164 -1.30 -13.07 -1.50
CA ALA A 164 -1.29 -13.68 -2.82
C ALA A 164 -0.07 -13.21 -3.62
N ALA A 165 0.51 -14.11 -4.40
CA ALA A 165 1.61 -13.76 -5.28
C ALA A 165 1.15 -12.68 -6.26
N LYS A 166 1.88 -11.56 -6.33
CA LYS A 166 1.55 -10.42 -7.19
C LYS A 166 2.75 -10.06 -8.05
N VAL A 167 2.50 -9.87 -9.32
CA VAL A 167 3.48 -9.43 -10.32
C VAL A 167 3.01 -8.10 -10.89
N ILE A 168 3.81 -7.07 -10.74
CA ILE A 168 3.56 -5.73 -11.29
C ILE A 168 4.51 -5.53 -12.46
N LEU A 169 3.97 -5.24 -13.63
CA LEU A 169 4.70 -4.97 -14.85
C LEU A 169 4.50 -3.50 -15.26
N ASN A 170 5.60 -2.78 -15.42
CA ASN A 170 5.55 -1.45 -16.03
C ASN A 170 5.68 -1.60 -17.56
N ALA A 171 4.59 -1.27 -18.27
CA ALA A 171 4.51 -1.42 -19.73
C ALA A 171 5.51 -0.53 -20.50
N ARG A 172 5.91 0.61 -19.92
CA ARG A 172 6.81 1.57 -20.55
C ARG A 172 8.28 1.18 -20.39
N THR A 173 8.67 0.72 -19.20
CA THR A 173 10.07 0.46 -18.85
C THR A 173 10.44 -1.02 -18.94
N GLY A 174 9.45 -1.93 -18.98
CA GLY A 174 9.66 -3.37 -18.89
C GLY A 174 10.09 -3.86 -17.51
N SER A 175 10.02 -2.98 -16.50
CA SER A 175 10.36 -3.37 -15.12
C SER A 175 9.32 -4.31 -14.56
N ILE A 176 9.77 -5.40 -13.94
CA ILE A 176 8.91 -6.40 -13.29
C ILE A 176 9.22 -6.43 -11.80
N VAL A 177 8.19 -6.26 -10.99
CA VAL A 177 8.28 -6.34 -9.53
C VAL A 177 7.42 -7.49 -9.04
N MET A 178 7.96 -8.32 -8.16
CA MET A 178 7.27 -9.45 -7.55
C MET A 178 7.36 -9.35 -6.03
N ASN A 179 6.27 -9.58 -5.34
CA ASN A 179 6.24 -9.54 -3.86
C ASN A 179 6.81 -10.80 -3.20
N GLN A 180 6.89 -11.91 -3.95
CA GLN A 180 7.46 -13.19 -3.51
C GLN A 180 7.89 -14.02 -4.72
N MET A 181 8.52 -15.19 -4.47
CA MET A 181 8.85 -16.12 -5.54
C MET A 181 7.58 -16.65 -6.20
N VAL A 182 7.40 -16.34 -7.48
CA VAL A 182 6.26 -16.79 -8.29
C VAL A 182 6.67 -18.03 -9.05
N THR A 183 6.00 -19.15 -8.79
CA THR A 183 6.22 -20.41 -9.51
C THR A 183 5.33 -20.50 -10.72
N LEU A 184 5.87 -21.11 -11.79
CA LEU A 184 5.14 -21.40 -13.01
C LEU A 184 4.76 -22.88 -13.09
N GLN A 185 3.58 -23.14 -13.65
CA GLN A 185 3.21 -24.49 -14.06
C GLN A 185 3.71 -24.79 -15.48
N ASN A 186 3.63 -26.07 -15.85
CA ASN A 186 3.98 -26.50 -17.20
C ASN A 186 3.14 -25.77 -18.23
N CYS A 187 3.80 -25.08 -19.14
CA CYS A 187 3.14 -24.37 -20.22
C CYS A 187 4.08 -24.19 -21.42
N ALA A 188 3.49 -23.97 -22.56
CA ALA A 188 4.18 -23.53 -23.76
C ALA A 188 3.48 -22.27 -24.28
N VAL A 189 4.22 -21.20 -24.46
CA VAL A 189 3.73 -19.93 -24.99
C VAL A 189 4.64 -19.51 -26.14
N ALA A 190 4.03 -19.12 -27.26
CA ALA A 190 4.74 -18.55 -28.39
C ALA A 190 4.19 -17.15 -28.68
N HIS A 191 5.07 -16.18 -28.84
CA HIS A 191 4.72 -14.80 -29.20
C HIS A 191 5.75 -14.25 -30.18
N GLY A 192 5.30 -13.93 -31.41
CA GLY A 192 6.21 -13.53 -32.48
C GLY A 192 7.25 -14.61 -32.79
N ASN A 193 8.50 -14.23 -32.68
CA ASN A 193 9.67 -15.14 -32.89
C ASN A 193 10.18 -15.79 -31.58
N LEU A 194 9.52 -15.52 -30.45
CA LEU A 194 9.90 -16.05 -29.14
C LEU A 194 8.98 -17.19 -28.75
N SER A 195 9.55 -18.30 -28.30
CA SER A 195 8.81 -19.44 -27.75
C SER A 195 9.37 -19.81 -26.40
N VAL A 196 8.50 -19.96 -25.41
CA VAL A 196 8.83 -20.36 -24.04
C VAL A 196 8.11 -21.65 -23.72
N VAL A 197 8.87 -22.69 -23.39
CA VAL A 197 8.34 -23.96 -22.90
C VAL A 197 8.85 -24.18 -21.49
N VAL A 198 7.95 -24.26 -20.54
CA VAL A 198 8.24 -24.57 -19.15
C VAL A 198 7.78 -26.01 -18.88
N ASN A 199 8.71 -26.87 -18.53
CA ASN A 199 8.44 -28.27 -18.22
C ASN A 199 9.02 -28.60 -16.83
N THR A 200 8.19 -29.09 -15.93
CA THR A 200 8.59 -29.47 -14.57
C THR A 200 8.51 -30.99 -14.44
N GLN A 201 9.65 -31.62 -14.20
CA GLN A 201 9.71 -33.06 -13.94
C GLN A 201 10.11 -33.31 -12.48
N PRO A 202 9.42 -34.20 -11.76
CA PRO A 202 9.85 -34.63 -10.43
C PRO A 202 11.09 -35.52 -10.56
N VAL A 203 12.20 -35.10 -9.95
CA VAL A 203 13.37 -35.94 -9.80
C VAL A 203 13.33 -36.60 -8.42
N VAL A 204 13.17 -37.90 -8.41
CA VAL A 204 13.16 -38.70 -7.18
C VAL A 204 14.60 -39.19 -6.93
N SER A 205 15.25 -38.61 -5.90
CA SER A 205 16.50 -39.17 -5.39
C SER A 205 16.18 -40.29 -4.40
N GLN A 206 16.36 -41.53 -4.81
CA GLN A 206 16.25 -42.67 -3.92
C GLN A 206 17.63 -42.99 -3.32
N PRO A 207 17.72 -43.15 -2.01
CA PRO A 207 18.93 -43.67 -1.38
C PRO A 207 19.21 -45.09 -1.87
N GLY A 208 20.50 -45.44 -2.06
CA GLY A 208 20.90 -46.79 -2.44
C GLY A 208 20.41 -47.86 -1.42
N PRO A 209 20.24 -49.11 -1.85
CA PRO A 209 19.83 -50.19 -0.99
C PRO A 209 20.92 -50.42 0.08
N PHE A 210 20.67 -50.16 1.32
CA PHE A 210 21.52 -50.15 2.53
C PHE A 210 21.96 -48.76 3.04
N SER A 211 21.37 -47.65 2.57
CA SER A 211 21.59 -46.34 3.21
C SER A 211 20.37 -45.90 4.04
N ASN A 212 20.60 -45.33 5.23
CA ASN A 212 19.57 -44.79 6.10
C ASN A 212 19.06 -43.40 5.63
N GLY A 213 19.17 -43.08 4.35
CA GLY A 213 18.71 -41.82 3.79
C GLY A 213 17.21 -41.81 3.53
N GLN A 214 16.55 -40.66 3.70
CA GLN A 214 15.14 -40.47 3.32
C GLN A 214 15.03 -40.14 1.83
N THR A 215 13.99 -40.69 1.17
CA THR A 215 13.67 -40.34 -0.23
C THR A 215 13.29 -38.84 -0.29
N VAL A 216 14.07 -38.07 -1.03
CA VAL A 216 13.77 -36.66 -1.27
C VAL A 216 13.25 -36.52 -2.70
N VAL A 217 12.02 -35.99 -2.81
CA VAL A 217 11.43 -35.63 -4.10
C VAL A 217 11.73 -34.15 -4.34
N ALA A 218 12.63 -33.87 -5.26
CA ALA A 218 12.90 -32.51 -5.71
C ALA A 218 12.23 -32.28 -7.08
N GLN A 219 11.59 -31.14 -7.24
CA GLN A 219 11.05 -30.73 -8.54
C GLN A 219 12.15 -30.03 -9.33
N GLN A 220 12.56 -30.62 -10.43
CA GLN A 220 13.49 -30.00 -11.36
C GLN A 220 12.71 -29.51 -12.58
N SER A 221 12.73 -28.20 -12.78
CA SER A 221 12.04 -27.57 -13.91
C SER A 221 13.05 -27.27 -15.03
N GLN A 222 12.67 -27.57 -16.24
CA GLN A 222 13.44 -27.23 -17.44
C GLN A 222 12.67 -26.16 -18.22
N ILE A 223 13.34 -25.06 -18.50
CA ILE A 223 12.81 -23.98 -19.32
C ILE A 223 13.52 -24.01 -20.67
N GLN A 224 12.78 -24.25 -21.75
CA GLN A 224 13.30 -24.19 -23.12
C GLN A 224 12.80 -22.89 -23.77
N LEU A 225 13.72 -22.08 -24.23
CA LEU A 225 13.43 -20.86 -24.99
C LEU A 225 13.98 -21.03 -26.42
N LYS A 226 13.13 -20.78 -27.40
CA LYS A 226 13.48 -20.85 -28.82
C LYS A 226 13.22 -19.51 -29.49
N GLN A 227 14.17 -19.06 -30.27
CA GLN A 227 14.04 -17.92 -31.17
C GLN A 227 14.27 -18.42 -32.59
N ASP A 228 13.49 -17.97 -33.58
CA ASP A 228 13.50 -18.53 -34.94
C ASP A 228 14.83 -18.46 -35.69
N ASN A 229 15.80 -17.69 -35.22
CA ASN A 229 17.16 -17.59 -35.80
C ASN A 229 18.29 -17.81 -34.79
N GLY A 230 18.06 -18.44 -33.64
CA GLY A 230 19.05 -18.54 -32.56
C GLY A 230 19.03 -19.87 -31.81
N SER A 231 20.13 -20.13 -31.09
CA SER A 231 20.36 -21.32 -30.31
C SER A 231 19.31 -21.55 -29.23
N LEU A 232 18.83 -22.78 -29.11
CA LEU A 232 18.10 -23.27 -27.93
C LEU A 232 18.91 -22.98 -26.66
N ARG A 233 18.39 -22.13 -25.77
CA ARG A 233 18.95 -21.98 -24.45
C ARG A 233 18.10 -22.77 -23.44
N MET A 234 18.73 -23.77 -22.86
CA MET A 234 18.13 -24.57 -21.80
C MET A 234 18.53 -23.97 -20.46
N VAL A 235 17.56 -23.50 -19.70
CA VAL A 235 17.78 -22.97 -18.35
C VAL A 235 17.23 -24.01 -17.37
N THR A 236 18.10 -24.62 -16.61
CA THR A 236 17.79 -25.58 -15.57
C THR A 236 17.64 -24.81 -14.26
N ALA A 237 16.40 -24.48 -13.88
CA ALA A 237 16.09 -23.94 -12.55
C ALA A 237 14.67 -24.36 -12.16
N GLY A 238 14.33 -24.34 -10.87
CA GLY A 238 12.93 -24.43 -10.46
C GLY A 238 12.15 -23.37 -11.25
N ALA A 239 10.97 -23.71 -11.80
CA ALA A 239 10.24 -22.84 -12.74
C ALA A 239 9.77 -21.54 -12.05
N ASN A 240 10.71 -20.64 -11.75
CA ASN A 240 10.44 -19.33 -11.20
C ASN A 240 10.25 -18.32 -12.32
N LEU A 241 9.27 -17.47 -12.17
CA LEU A 241 9.02 -16.39 -13.13
C LEU A 241 10.27 -15.52 -13.36
N ALA A 242 11.05 -15.26 -12.31
CA ALA A 242 12.27 -14.47 -12.40
C ALA A 242 13.29 -15.04 -13.42
N ASP A 243 13.44 -16.37 -13.46
CA ASP A 243 14.36 -17.03 -14.38
C ASP A 243 13.86 -16.95 -15.82
N VAL A 244 12.55 -17.08 -16.03
CA VAL A 244 11.93 -16.91 -17.36
C VAL A 244 12.11 -15.48 -17.87
N VAL A 245 11.84 -14.49 -17.02
CA VAL A 245 12.01 -13.06 -17.37
C VAL A 245 13.46 -12.75 -17.71
N LYS A 246 14.41 -13.23 -16.90
CA LYS A 246 15.84 -13.05 -17.14
C LYS A 246 16.26 -13.68 -18.48
N ALA A 247 15.74 -14.86 -18.76
CA ALA A 247 16.04 -15.55 -19.99
C ALA A 247 15.43 -14.85 -21.22
N LEU A 248 14.18 -14.38 -21.14
CA LEU A 248 13.55 -13.58 -22.20
C LEU A 248 14.29 -12.27 -22.46
N ASN A 249 14.69 -11.56 -21.41
CA ASN A 249 15.51 -10.35 -21.54
C ASN A 249 16.87 -10.65 -22.23
N SER A 250 17.48 -11.79 -21.92
CA SER A 250 18.74 -12.18 -22.56
C SER A 250 18.61 -12.51 -24.06
N LEU A 251 17.39 -12.82 -24.51
CA LEU A 251 17.03 -13.02 -25.93
C LEU A 251 16.59 -11.73 -26.62
N GLY A 252 16.60 -10.60 -25.91
CA GLY A 252 16.22 -9.30 -26.46
C GLY A 252 14.70 -9.08 -26.54
N ALA A 253 13.90 -9.75 -25.71
CA ALA A 253 12.46 -9.50 -25.61
C ALA A 253 12.19 -8.04 -25.26
N THR A 254 11.27 -7.43 -25.99
CA THR A 254 10.81 -6.07 -25.66
C THR A 254 9.85 -6.06 -24.47
N PRO A 255 9.63 -4.92 -23.81
CA PRO A 255 8.60 -4.81 -22.76
C PRO A 255 7.20 -5.28 -23.20
N ALA A 256 6.85 -5.02 -24.45
CA ALA A 256 5.57 -5.45 -25.03
C ALA A 256 5.49 -6.98 -25.18
N ASP A 257 6.59 -7.63 -25.59
CA ASP A 257 6.65 -9.09 -25.71
C ASP A 257 6.53 -9.75 -24.33
N LEU A 258 7.24 -9.22 -23.32
CA LEU A 258 7.15 -9.71 -21.94
C LEU A 258 5.71 -9.62 -21.41
N MET A 259 5.04 -8.49 -21.65
CA MET A 259 3.64 -8.29 -21.26
C MET A 259 2.74 -9.33 -21.92
N SER A 260 2.83 -9.50 -23.23
CA SER A 260 2.01 -10.46 -24.00
C SER A 260 2.24 -11.89 -23.53
N ILE A 261 3.47 -12.29 -23.30
CA ILE A 261 3.84 -13.63 -22.81
C ILE A 261 3.29 -13.86 -21.40
N LEU A 262 3.45 -12.90 -20.47
CA LEU A 262 2.97 -13.03 -19.10
C LEU A 262 1.44 -13.06 -19.03
N GLN A 263 0.75 -12.26 -19.85
CA GLN A 263 -0.71 -12.30 -19.97
C GLN A 263 -1.18 -13.66 -20.50
N ALA A 264 -0.53 -14.19 -21.53
CA ALA A 264 -0.85 -15.51 -22.07
C ALA A 264 -0.61 -16.62 -21.03
N MET A 265 0.48 -16.55 -20.25
CA MET A 265 0.73 -17.48 -19.14
C MET A 265 -0.33 -17.38 -18.04
N LYS A 266 -0.79 -16.16 -17.71
CA LYS A 266 -1.88 -15.96 -16.75
C LYS A 266 -3.19 -16.52 -17.27
N ALA A 267 -3.54 -16.23 -18.52
CA ALA A 267 -4.75 -16.74 -19.16
C ALA A 267 -4.77 -18.26 -19.28
N ALA A 268 -3.59 -18.88 -19.53
CA ALA A 268 -3.42 -20.33 -19.55
C ALA A 268 -3.43 -20.98 -18.14
N GLY A 269 -3.49 -20.19 -17.05
CA GLY A 269 -3.43 -20.67 -15.68
C GLY A 269 -2.04 -21.14 -15.22
N ALA A 270 -1.01 -20.94 -16.05
CA ALA A 270 0.37 -21.32 -15.74
C ALA A 270 1.03 -20.38 -14.74
N LEU A 271 0.63 -19.13 -14.68
CA LEU A 271 1.11 -18.13 -13.74
C LEU A 271 0.20 -18.07 -12.52
N ARG A 272 0.68 -18.58 -11.39
CA ARG A 272 -0.05 -18.53 -10.10
C ARG A 272 0.26 -17.23 -9.35
N ALA A 273 -0.09 -16.11 -9.93
CA ALA A 273 0.05 -14.78 -9.33
C ALA A 273 -0.99 -13.82 -9.91
N ASP A 274 -1.30 -12.76 -9.21
CA ASP A 274 -2.06 -11.66 -9.79
C ASP A 274 -1.14 -10.80 -10.63
N LEU A 275 -1.55 -10.50 -11.85
CA LEU A 275 -0.79 -9.67 -12.79
C LEU A 275 -1.43 -8.30 -12.87
N GLU A 276 -0.67 -7.27 -12.49
CA GLU A 276 -1.05 -5.87 -12.58
C GLU A 276 -0.10 -5.15 -13.57
N ILE A 277 -0.67 -4.37 -14.46
CA ILE A 277 0.10 -3.61 -15.46
C ILE A 277 -0.06 -2.12 -15.17
N ILE A 278 1.07 -1.39 -15.09
CA ILE A 278 1.13 0.04 -14.79
C ILE A 278 1.91 0.81 -15.87
#